data_8f91b80302234ee5a0c7f98f7cad251d
#
_entry.id   8f91b80302234ee5a0c7f98f7cad251d
#
_cell.length_a   1.000
_cell.length_b   1.000
_cell.length_c   1.000
_cell.angle_alpha   90.00
_cell.angle_beta   90.00
_cell.angle_gamma   90.00
#
_symmetry.space_group_name_H-M   'P 1'
#
loop_
_entity.id
_entity.type
_entity.pdbx_description
1 polymer ?
#
loop_
_entity_poly.entity_id
_entity_poly.type
_entity_poly.pdbx_seq_one_letter_code
_entity_poly.pdbx_strand_id
1 'polypeptide(L)'
;EHGWLPWLSCNPYLNTRIPKMGEYAASSESSAACYINTILGARTNRESAVNTVYSAYTGCLPKYGTHLDEFRAAKCIVELTDEVRDNIKGMADWGALGAAIAEKANNRIMAVVNLPKKMGPGATKNLISCASPGMNDPMMHLMGYTPESPTLEAAFKGNMPKNPERYTVT
;
A
#
# COMPACT_ATOMS: atom_id res chain seq x y z
N GLU A 1 -1.17 28.63 21.09
CA GLU A 1 -1.71 28.16 19.80
C GLU A 1 -0.55 27.57 19.03
N HIS A 2 -0.61 26.28 18.71
CA HIS A 2 0.52 25.52 18.15
C HIS A 2 0.56 25.53 16.62
N GLY A 3 -0.22 26.40 15.93
CA GLY A 3 -0.22 26.53 14.48
C GLY A 3 -0.68 25.28 13.70
N TRP A 4 -1.36 24.36 14.34
CA TRP A 4 -1.82 23.12 13.72
C TRP A 4 -3.03 23.39 12.82
N LEU A 5 -2.95 22.87 11.60
CA LEU A 5 -4.09 22.84 10.69
C LEU A 5 -4.91 21.58 10.97
N PRO A 6 -6.19 21.71 11.37
CA PRO A 6 -7.05 20.55 11.64
C PRO A 6 -7.53 19.94 10.32
N TRP A 7 -6.74 19.04 9.77
CA TRP A 7 -7.14 18.26 8.61
C TRP A 7 -7.94 17.03 9.03
N LEU A 8 -9.25 17.08 8.84
CA LEU A 8 -10.16 15.96 9.09
C LEU A 8 -10.49 15.29 7.75
N SER A 9 -9.60 14.41 7.29
CA SER A 9 -9.79 13.71 6.03
C SER A 9 -9.17 12.32 6.08
N CYS A 10 -9.88 11.30 5.58
CA CYS A 10 -9.32 9.97 5.32
C CYS A 10 -8.33 9.96 4.14
N ASN A 11 -8.21 11.08 3.42
CA ASN A 11 -7.33 11.21 2.27
C ASN A 11 -6.45 12.47 2.41
N PRO A 12 -5.63 12.57 3.46
CA PRO A 12 -4.82 13.75 3.69
C PRO A 12 -3.87 14.06 2.52
N TYR A 13 -3.41 13.04 1.82
CA TYR A 13 -2.56 13.16 0.63
C TYR A 13 -3.23 13.82 -0.58
N LEU A 14 -4.53 14.11 -0.53
CA LEU A 14 -5.23 14.91 -1.56
C LEU A 14 -5.32 16.40 -1.21
N ASN A 15 -5.09 16.76 0.04
CA ASN A 15 -5.38 18.11 0.57
C ASN A 15 -4.18 18.80 1.21
N THR A 16 -3.06 18.11 1.42
CA THR A 16 -1.87 18.63 2.10
C THR A 16 -0.60 18.39 1.29
N ARG A 17 0.54 18.67 1.88
CA ARG A 17 1.83 18.26 1.33
C ARG A 17 1.89 16.75 1.20
N ILE A 18 2.04 16.28 -0.02
CA ILE A 18 2.18 14.87 -0.33
C ILE A 18 3.62 14.43 -0.03
N PRO A 19 3.82 13.38 0.80
CA PRO A 19 5.15 12.86 1.04
C PRO A 19 5.73 12.25 -0.24
N LYS A 20 7.02 12.48 -0.47
CA LYS A 20 7.76 11.94 -1.60
C LYS A 20 8.25 10.53 -1.31
N MET A 21 8.65 9.80 -2.35
CA MET A 21 9.29 8.49 -2.21
C MET A 21 10.45 8.56 -1.20
N GLY A 22 10.45 7.63 -0.24
CA GLY A 22 11.44 7.54 0.82
C GLY A 22 11.22 8.49 2.01
N GLU A 23 10.35 9.51 1.90
CA GLU A 23 10.02 10.38 3.04
C GLU A 23 9.20 9.62 4.09
N TYR A 24 9.38 9.98 5.35
CA TYR A 24 8.63 9.40 6.46
C TYR A 24 7.35 10.18 6.73
N ALA A 25 6.29 9.46 7.06
CA ALA A 25 5.00 10.02 7.42
C ALA A 25 4.38 9.24 8.58
N ALA A 26 3.54 9.88 9.38
CA ALA A 26 2.70 9.23 10.38
C ALA A 26 1.26 9.17 9.87
N SER A 27 0.66 7.98 9.80
CA SER A 27 -0.73 7.80 9.39
C SER A 27 -1.44 6.80 10.32
N SER A 28 -2.58 7.21 10.86
CA SER A 28 -3.42 6.36 11.70
C SER A 28 -4.54 5.67 10.94
N GLU A 29 -4.76 6.04 9.68
CA GLU A 29 -5.81 5.47 8.84
C GLU A 29 -5.23 4.36 7.96
N SER A 30 -5.85 3.17 7.98
CA SER A 30 -5.31 1.96 7.33
C SER A 30 -5.14 2.11 5.82
N SER A 31 -6.13 2.66 5.14
CA SER A 31 -6.08 2.81 3.68
C SER A 31 -5.11 3.91 3.27
N ALA A 32 -5.01 5.00 4.04
CA ALA A 32 -4.03 6.04 3.81
C ALA A 32 -2.61 5.53 4.01
N ALA A 33 -2.36 4.78 5.09
CA ALA A 33 -1.04 4.18 5.34
C ALA A 33 -0.62 3.25 4.18
N CYS A 34 -1.55 2.40 3.73
CA CYS A 34 -1.28 1.51 2.60
C CYS A 34 -1.06 2.28 1.29
N TYR A 35 -1.84 3.33 1.02
CA TYR A 35 -1.66 4.19 -0.16
C TYR A 35 -0.33 4.92 -0.14
N ILE A 36 0.05 5.49 1.00
CA ILE A 36 1.32 6.20 1.21
C ILE A 36 2.50 5.26 0.90
N ASN A 37 2.48 4.04 1.42
CA ASN A 37 3.53 3.06 1.16
C ASN A 37 3.53 2.57 -0.29
N THR A 38 2.35 2.19 -0.82
CA THR A 38 2.21 1.49 -2.10
C THR A 38 2.34 2.42 -3.30
N ILE A 39 1.69 3.58 -3.28
CA ILE A 39 1.58 4.48 -4.44
C ILE A 39 2.57 5.63 -4.37
N LEU A 40 2.78 6.20 -3.20
CA LEU A 40 3.73 7.31 -3.05
C LEU A 40 5.16 6.81 -2.82
N GLY A 41 5.35 5.54 -2.42
CA GLY A 41 6.65 5.01 -2.04
C GLY A 41 7.25 5.68 -0.80
N ALA A 42 6.43 6.40 -0.06
CA ALA A 42 6.82 6.97 1.22
C ALA A 42 6.76 5.89 2.32
N ARG A 43 7.12 6.24 3.54
CA ARG A 43 7.30 5.28 4.64
C ARG A 43 6.40 5.61 5.80
N THR A 44 5.47 4.72 6.12
CA THR A 44 4.59 4.86 7.28
C THR A 44 4.20 3.48 7.79
N ASN A 45 3.99 3.37 9.09
CA ASN A 45 3.24 2.25 9.66
C ASN A 45 1.76 2.63 9.76
N ARG A 46 0.96 1.69 10.25
CA ARG A 46 -0.39 1.95 10.74
C ARG A 46 -0.26 2.41 12.18
N GLU A 47 -0.07 3.72 12.36
CA GLU A 47 0.15 4.32 13.67
C GLU A 47 -1.17 4.48 14.43
N SER A 48 -1.09 4.55 15.76
CA SER A 48 -2.23 5.00 16.55
C SER A 48 -2.48 6.50 16.37
N ALA A 49 -3.70 6.96 16.60
CA ALA A 49 -4.01 8.39 16.56
C ALA A 49 -3.11 9.20 17.52
N VAL A 50 -2.82 8.63 18.68
CA VAL A 50 -1.94 9.25 19.68
C VAL A 50 -0.51 9.38 19.14
N ASN A 51 0.02 8.33 18.51
CA ASN A 51 1.36 8.36 17.91
C ASN A 51 1.46 9.40 16.79
N THR A 52 0.43 9.57 15.97
CA THR A 52 0.44 10.60 14.92
C THR A 52 0.51 12.00 15.51
N VAL A 53 -0.21 12.26 16.61
CA VAL A 53 -0.13 13.55 17.33
C VAL A 53 1.26 13.77 17.92
N TYR A 54 1.83 12.77 18.60
CA TYR A 54 3.19 12.88 19.13
C TYR A 54 4.23 13.09 18.04
N SER A 55 4.10 12.40 16.91
CA SER A 55 5.00 12.56 15.77
C SER A 55 4.93 13.96 15.18
N ALA A 56 3.73 14.52 15.07
CA ALA A 56 3.53 15.89 14.62
C ALA A 56 4.14 16.92 15.58
N TYR A 57 4.09 16.65 16.89
CA TYR A 57 4.60 17.56 17.92
C TYR A 57 6.12 17.47 18.06
N THR A 58 6.69 16.26 18.01
CA THR A 58 8.12 16.01 18.28
C THR A 58 8.98 16.02 17.02
N GLY A 59 8.37 15.84 15.84
CA GLY A 59 9.09 15.57 14.60
C GLY A 59 9.75 14.19 14.54
N CYS A 60 9.42 13.28 15.46
CA CYS A 60 10.01 11.95 15.56
C CYS A 60 9.01 10.85 15.23
N LEU A 61 9.50 9.75 14.63
CA LEU A 61 8.75 8.54 14.34
C LEU A 61 9.45 7.31 14.93
N PRO A 62 8.71 6.30 15.40
CA PRO A 62 9.31 5.05 15.85
C PRO A 62 10.02 4.33 14.69
N LYS A 63 11.23 3.81 14.96
CA LYS A 63 12.01 3.08 13.95
C LYS A 63 11.64 1.60 13.95
N TYR A 64 10.53 1.24 13.29
CA TYR A 64 10.09 -0.16 13.15
C TYR A 64 9.19 -0.37 11.92
N GLY A 65 8.87 -1.63 11.63
CA GLY A 65 7.91 -2.04 10.60
C GLY A 65 8.20 -1.46 9.22
N THR A 66 7.20 -1.05 8.48
CA THR A 66 7.32 -0.53 7.10
C THR A 66 8.03 0.82 6.97
N HIS A 67 8.50 1.41 8.07
CA HIS A 67 9.52 2.46 8.04
C HIS A 67 10.90 1.93 7.59
N LEU A 68 11.19 0.64 7.77
CA LEU A 68 12.48 0.02 7.49
C LEU A 68 12.40 -0.85 6.23
N ASP A 69 13.46 -0.86 5.44
CA ASP A 69 13.51 -1.57 4.16
C ASP A 69 13.30 -3.08 4.28
N GLU A 70 13.85 -3.70 5.33
CA GLU A 70 13.75 -5.13 5.59
C GLU A 70 12.31 -5.63 5.79
N PHE A 71 11.41 -4.76 6.25
CA PHE A 71 10.00 -5.10 6.48
C PHE A 71 9.08 -4.77 5.28
N ARG A 72 9.63 -4.27 4.17
CA ARG A 72 8.85 -3.87 3.00
C ARG A 72 8.87 -4.91 1.88
N ALA A 73 9.62 -5.99 2.01
CA ALA A 73 9.75 -7.01 0.97
C ALA A 73 8.45 -7.80 0.78
N ALA A 74 8.08 -8.05 -0.48
CA ALA A 74 7.02 -8.99 -0.82
C ALA A 74 7.33 -10.39 -0.26
N LYS A 75 6.28 -11.10 0.17
CA LYS A 75 6.38 -12.46 0.70
C LYS A 75 5.79 -13.50 -0.26
N CYS A 76 4.97 -13.05 -1.19
CA CYS A 76 4.32 -13.90 -2.21
C CYS A 76 3.97 -13.06 -3.44
N ILE A 77 3.57 -13.75 -4.50
CA ILE A 77 3.07 -13.15 -5.73
C ILE A 77 1.57 -13.46 -5.82
N VAL A 78 0.77 -12.46 -6.15
CA VAL A 78 -0.64 -12.62 -6.49
C VAL A 78 -0.82 -12.21 -7.94
N GLU A 79 -1.31 -13.13 -8.75
CA GLU A 79 -1.49 -12.96 -10.19
C GLU A 79 -2.98 -12.90 -10.54
N LEU A 80 -3.38 -11.89 -11.31
CA LEU A 80 -4.71 -11.83 -11.87
C LEU A 80 -4.76 -12.67 -13.15
N THR A 81 -5.85 -13.43 -13.35
CA THR A 81 -6.11 -13.99 -14.69
C THR A 81 -6.43 -12.88 -15.68
N ASP A 82 -6.22 -13.14 -16.96
CA ASP A 82 -6.58 -12.19 -18.02
C ASP A 82 -8.09 -11.90 -17.98
N GLU A 83 -8.90 -12.92 -17.67
CA GLU A 83 -10.36 -12.78 -17.53
C GLU A 83 -10.72 -11.78 -16.43
N VAL A 84 -10.14 -11.88 -15.24
CA VAL A 84 -10.37 -10.94 -14.13
C VAL A 84 -9.90 -9.54 -14.55
N ARG A 85 -8.67 -9.43 -15.06
CA ARG A 85 -8.08 -8.14 -15.47
C ARG A 85 -8.96 -7.40 -16.48
N ASP A 86 -9.45 -8.10 -17.50
CA ASP A 86 -10.15 -7.49 -18.64
C ASP A 86 -11.64 -7.24 -18.36
N ASN A 87 -12.21 -7.85 -17.30
CA ASN A 87 -13.60 -7.67 -16.90
C ASN A 87 -13.83 -6.64 -15.79
N ILE A 88 -12.81 -5.97 -15.29
CA ILE A 88 -12.96 -4.88 -14.31
C ILE A 88 -13.62 -3.68 -15.00
N LYS A 89 -14.83 -3.30 -14.58
CA LYS A 89 -15.63 -2.24 -15.22
C LYS A 89 -15.91 -1.06 -14.31
N GLY A 90 -16.05 -1.29 -13.03
CA GLY A 90 -16.51 -0.28 -12.09
C GLY A 90 -15.73 -0.21 -10.78
N MET A 91 -16.11 0.77 -9.96
CA MET A 91 -15.44 0.98 -8.67
C MET A 91 -15.67 -0.19 -7.70
N ALA A 92 -16.82 -0.84 -7.76
CA ALA A 92 -17.13 -2.02 -6.95
C ALA A 92 -16.17 -3.18 -7.25
N ASP A 93 -15.86 -3.39 -8.54
CA ASP A 93 -14.94 -4.46 -8.97
C ASP A 93 -13.52 -4.22 -8.43
N TRP A 94 -13.05 -2.97 -8.45
CA TRP A 94 -11.76 -2.60 -7.85
C TRP A 94 -11.71 -2.89 -6.35
N GLY A 95 -12.81 -2.62 -5.65
CA GLY A 95 -12.93 -2.93 -4.22
C GLY A 95 -12.92 -4.44 -3.96
N ALA A 96 -13.73 -5.20 -4.69
CA ALA A 96 -13.77 -6.66 -4.59
C ALA A 96 -12.40 -7.29 -4.91
N LEU A 97 -11.73 -6.79 -5.96
CA LEU A 97 -10.40 -7.22 -6.32
C LEU A 97 -9.39 -6.97 -5.19
N GLY A 98 -9.43 -5.80 -4.57
CA GLY A 98 -8.55 -5.47 -3.45
C GLY A 98 -8.71 -6.45 -2.28
N ALA A 99 -9.95 -6.75 -1.88
CA ALA A 99 -10.24 -7.72 -0.83
C ALA A 99 -9.76 -9.13 -1.21
N ALA A 100 -10.03 -9.58 -2.45
CA ALA A 100 -9.59 -10.88 -2.94
C ALA A 100 -8.06 -11.03 -2.97
N ILE A 101 -7.34 -9.99 -3.40
CA ILE A 101 -5.87 -9.97 -3.40
C ILE A 101 -5.32 -10.14 -1.98
N ALA A 102 -5.85 -9.40 -1.00
CA ALA A 102 -5.40 -9.47 0.38
C ALA A 102 -5.68 -10.85 0.99
N GLU A 103 -6.85 -11.41 0.74
CA GLU A 103 -7.23 -12.77 1.18
C GLU A 103 -6.30 -13.83 0.59
N LYS A 104 -6.07 -13.82 -0.73
CA LYS A 104 -5.18 -14.77 -1.42
C LYS A 104 -3.74 -14.71 -0.88
N ALA A 105 -3.26 -13.52 -0.56
CA ALA A 105 -1.94 -13.34 0.04
C ALA A 105 -1.87 -13.72 1.53
N ASN A 106 -2.99 -14.16 2.13
CA ASN A 106 -3.11 -14.36 3.57
C ASN A 106 -2.66 -13.12 4.35
N ASN A 107 -3.12 -11.95 3.90
CA ASN A 107 -2.89 -10.63 4.50
C ASN A 107 -1.41 -10.22 4.65
N ARG A 108 -0.50 -10.87 3.92
CA ARG A 108 0.94 -10.56 3.86
C ARG A 108 1.22 -9.48 2.81
N ILE A 109 2.40 -8.88 2.87
CA ILE A 109 2.89 -8.03 1.77
C ILE A 109 3.07 -8.91 0.53
N MET A 110 2.43 -8.53 -0.58
CA MET A 110 2.46 -9.27 -1.84
C MET A 110 2.94 -8.40 -2.99
N ALA A 111 3.47 -9.05 -4.04
CA ALA A 111 3.65 -8.45 -5.35
C ALA A 111 2.47 -8.86 -6.24
N VAL A 112 1.71 -7.88 -6.71
CA VAL A 112 0.54 -8.10 -7.57
C VAL A 112 0.94 -7.91 -9.02
N VAL A 113 0.77 -8.96 -9.82
CA VAL A 113 1.15 -8.98 -11.25
C VAL A 113 -0.09 -9.09 -12.14
N ASN A 114 0.10 -8.81 -13.43
CA ASN A 114 -0.94 -8.81 -14.46
C ASN A 114 -2.07 -7.81 -14.20
N LEU A 115 -1.73 -6.66 -13.62
CA LEU A 115 -2.65 -5.55 -13.46
C LEU A 115 -2.95 -4.86 -14.80
N PRO A 116 -4.11 -4.21 -14.96
CA PRO A 116 -4.39 -3.36 -16.12
C PRO A 116 -3.30 -2.30 -16.31
N LYS A 117 -2.93 -2.00 -17.56
CA LYS A 117 -1.87 -1.03 -17.86
C LYS A 117 -2.15 0.40 -17.38
N LYS A 118 -3.42 0.73 -17.16
CA LYS A 118 -3.86 2.05 -16.68
C LYS A 118 -4.92 1.89 -15.60
N MET A 119 -4.59 2.24 -14.37
CA MET A 119 -5.53 2.41 -13.28
C MET A 119 -5.58 3.90 -12.92
N GLY A 120 -6.78 4.48 -12.95
CA GLY A 120 -6.98 5.84 -12.48
C GLY A 120 -6.81 5.96 -10.96
N PRO A 121 -6.61 7.17 -10.42
CA PRO A 121 -6.43 7.39 -8.98
C PRO A 121 -7.57 6.82 -8.12
N GLY A 122 -8.81 6.90 -8.60
CA GLY A 122 -9.97 6.34 -7.91
C GLY A 122 -9.94 4.81 -7.84
N ALA A 123 -9.58 4.14 -8.94
CA ALA A 123 -9.43 2.69 -9.00
C ALA A 123 -8.35 2.20 -8.05
N THR A 124 -7.17 2.80 -8.12
CA THR A 124 -6.03 2.47 -7.25
C THR A 124 -6.37 2.66 -5.78
N LYS A 125 -7.02 3.79 -5.45
CA LYS A 125 -7.46 4.08 -4.09
C LYS A 125 -8.47 3.04 -3.60
N ASN A 126 -9.48 2.69 -4.41
CA ASN A 126 -10.52 1.76 -4.00
C ASN A 126 -9.99 0.35 -3.78
N LEU A 127 -9.12 -0.13 -4.68
CA LEU A 127 -8.41 -1.39 -4.52
C LEU A 127 -7.65 -1.43 -3.20
N ILE A 128 -6.84 -0.41 -2.93
CA ILE A 128 -6.04 -0.33 -1.70
C ILE A 128 -6.92 -0.22 -0.46
N SER A 129 -7.98 0.58 -0.50
CA SER A 129 -8.88 0.79 0.63
C SER A 129 -9.61 -0.49 1.04
N CYS A 130 -9.97 -1.33 0.09
CA CYS A 130 -10.65 -2.60 0.38
C CYS A 130 -9.66 -3.73 0.73
N ALA A 131 -8.42 -3.65 0.30
CA ALA A 131 -7.38 -4.60 0.70
C ALA A 131 -6.85 -4.33 2.10
N SER A 132 -6.63 -3.05 2.44
CA SER A 132 -5.87 -2.64 3.63
C SER A 132 -6.42 -3.10 4.98
N PRO A 133 -7.75 -3.23 5.24
CA PRO A 133 -8.25 -3.65 6.53
C PRO A 133 -7.81 -5.07 6.93
N GLY A 134 -7.66 -5.96 5.96
CA GLY A 134 -7.24 -7.35 6.18
C GLY A 134 -5.72 -7.54 6.23
N MET A 135 -4.92 -6.55 5.84
CA MET A 135 -3.48 -6.72 5.74
C MET A 135 -2.78 -6.56 7.10
N ASN A 136 -1.77 -7.40 7.34
CA ASN A 136 -0.93 -7.29 8.54
C ASN A 136 -0.08 -6.01 8.50
N ASP A 137 0.59 -5.77 7.37
CA ASP A 137 1.40 -4.58 7.14
C ASP A 137 0.72 -3.68 6.10
N PRO A 138 0.76 -2.35 6.25
CA PRO A 138 0.05 -1.44 5.36
C PRO A 138 0.82 -1.21 4.05
N MET A 139 1.08 -2.28 3.29
CA MET A 139 1.84 -2.20 2.05
C MET A 139 1.57 -3.37 1.11
N MET A 140 1.52 -3.09 -0.18
CA MET A 140 1.56 -4.06 -1.27
C MET A 140 2.41 -3.50 -2.43
N HIS A 141 2.93 -4.37 -3.28
CA HIS A 141 3.64 -3.97 -4.49
C HIS A 141 2.72 -4.20 -5.71
N LEU A 142 2.11 -3.13 -6.19
CA LEU A 142 1.34 -3.16 -7.44
C LEU A 142 2.31 -2.95 -8.60
N MET A 143 2.60 -4.02 -9.35
CA MET A 143 3.60 -3.99 -10.42
C MET A 143 3.21 -2.98 -11.51
N GLY A 144 4.14 -2.06 -11.82
CA GLY A 144 3.89 -0.93 -12.71
C GLY A 144 3.30 0.32 -12.06
N TYR A 145 2.96 0.27 -10.77
CA TYR A 145 2.37 1.40 -10.02
C TYR A 145 3.14 1.77 -8.75
N THR A 146 3.73 0.79 -8.06
CA THR A 146 4.53 1.04 -6.86
C THR A 146 5.92 1.52 -7.23
N PRO A 147 6.31 2.77 -6.89
CA PRO A 147 7.57 3.37 -7.39
C PRO A 147 8.83 2.60 -6.97
N GLU A 148 8.82 2.01 -5.76
CA GLU A 148 9.99 1.29 -5.24
C GLU A 148 10.13 -0.15 -5.77
N SER A 149 9.17 -0.62 -6.58
CA SER A 149 9.18 -1.98 -7.15
C SER A 149 8.95 -1.97 -8.66
N PRO A 150 9.90 -1.43 -9.45
CA PRO A 150 9.82 -1.44 -10.90
C PRO A 150 9.93 -2.86 -11.48
N THR A 151 10.46 -3.81 -10.72
CA THR A 151 10.59 -5.23 -11.08
C THR A 151 10.18 -6.12 -9.91
N LEU A 152 9.87 -7.40 -10.19
CA LEU A 152 9.58 -8.37 -9.13
C LEU A 152 10.76 -8.52 -8.16
N GLU A 153 11.98 -8.56 -8.65
CA GLU A 153 13.19 -8.63 -7.83
C GLU A 153 13.27 -7.43 -6.86
N ALA A 154 12.93 -6.24 -7.33
CA ALA A 154 12.86 -5.04 -6.49
C ALA A 154 11.74 -5.14 -5.44
N ALA A 155 10.58 -5.73 -5.78
CA ALA A 155 9.50 -5.95 -4.83
C ALA A 155 9.92 -6.89 -3.67
N PHE A 156 10.76 -7.88 -3.95
CA PHE A 156 11.35 -8.79 -2.95
C PHE A 156 12.63 -8.24 -2.31
N LYS A 157 13.02 -6.99 -2.60
CA LYS A 157 14.23 -6.34 -2.07
C LYS A 157 15.51 -7.15 -2.35
N GLY A 158 15.62 -7.75 -3.54
CA GLY A 158 16.75 -8.59 -3.93
C GLY A 158 16.79 -9.99 -3.30
N ASN A 159 15.79 -10.35 -2.50
CA ASN A 159 15.72 -11.64 -1.81
C ASN A 159 14.59 -12.55 -2.33
N MET A 160 14.31 -12.47 -3.63
CA MET A 160 13.26 -13.31 -4.23
C MET A 160 13.66 -14.79 -4.17
N PRO A 161 12.82 -15.67 -3.57
CA PRO A 161 13.08 -17.11 -3.59
C PRO A 161 13.11 -17.66 -5.03
N LYS A 162 13.84 -18.77 -5.26
CA LYS A 162 13.84 -19.47 -6.56
C LYS A 162 12.43 -19.90 -6.98
N ASN A 163 11.61 -20.30 -6.03
CA ASN A 163 10.21 -20.67 -6.22
C ASN A 163 9.33 -19.86 -5.25
N PRO A 164 8.98 -18.62 -5.59
CA PRO A 164 8.13 -17.80 -4.75
C PRO A 164 6.71 -18.36 -4.72
N GLU A 165 6.06 -18.30 -3.57
CA GLU A 165 4.64 -18.63 -3.45
C GLU A 165 3.81 -17.78 -4.41
N ARG A 166 2.95 -18.42 -5.19
CA ARG A 166 2.07 -17.76 -6.17
C ARG A 166 0.62 -18.15 -5.90
N TYR A 167 -0.24 -17.16 -5.97
CA TYR A 167 -1.68 -17.30 -5.83
C TYR A 167 -2.36 -16.63 -7.02
N THR A 168 -3.46 -17.20 -7.47
CA THR A 168 -4.22 -16.69 -8.61
C THR A 168 -5.58 -16.17 -8.16
N VAL A 169 -5.94 -14.99 -8.62
CA VAL A 169 -7.30 -14.44 -8.53
C VAL A 169 -8.02 -14.78 -9.82
N THR A 170 -9.08 -15.56 -9.68
CA THR A 170 -9.95 -16.06 -10.78
C THR A 170 -11.36 -15.53 -10.62
#